data_85304edb2746f18d26cdb778af10f1db
#
_entry.id   85304edb2746f18d26cdb778af10f1db
#
_cell.length_a   1.000
_cell.length_b   1.000
_cell.length_c   1.000
_cell.angle_alpha   90.00
_cell.angle_beta   90.00
_cell.angle_gamma   90.00
#
_symmetry.space_group_name_H-M   'P 1'
#
loop_
_entity.id
_entity.type
_entity.pdbx_description
1 polymer ?
#
loop_
_entity_poly.entity_id
_entity_poly.type
_entity_poly.pdbx_seq_one_letter_code
_entity_poly.pdbx_strand_id
1 'polypeptide(L)'
;MKPTHATITALHTYPVKSCRGLSLADVKLTMRGLAYDREWMVVDTAGQFLTQRDLPRMALIATALTLNTLRLTLPGQSESLELSLYDTSLPRCRVRVWQDDCDAFDEGSAAARQLSEFLGKAVRLVRFDSAHRRHSNPQWTQEMVVENRFSDDFPVLVLSDESLEALNHRLDVPLPMNRFRPNIVIRGLGPHGEDDVSVLSGDGFEIHLVKPCVRCRVTAIDQMTTTVGKEPLRTLAVYRRDEALNGITFGMNGIVISDAHSLLTVGACLNVSPTG
;
A
#
# COMPACT_ATOMS: atom_id res chain seq x y z
N MET A 1 -5.44 27.41 -15.97
CA MET A 1 -5.33 26.13 -16.71
C MET A 1 -5.07 25.04 -15.68
N LYS A 2 -5.70 23.87 -15.81
CA LYS A 2 -5.36 22.72 -14.96
C LYS A 2 -3.94 22.26 -15.31
N PRO A 3 -3.16 21.79 -14.32
CA PRO A 3 -1.83 21.24 -14.57
C PRO A 3 -1.89 20.08 -15.56
N THR A 4 -0.95 20.01 -16.46
CA THR A 4 -0.82 18.93 -17.46
C THR A 4 0.30 17.95 -17.15
N HIS A 5 1.07 18.24 -16.11
CA HIS A 5 2.20 17.43 -15.70
C HIS A 5 2.29 17.35 -14.17
N ALA A 6 2.81 16.23 -13.69
CA ALA A 6 3.16 16.01 -12.30
C ALA A 6 4.55 15.35 -12.24
N THR A 7 5.27 15.54 -11.16
CA THR A 7 6.58 14.90 -10.94
C THR A 7 6.46 13.86 -9.84
N ILE A 8 7.03 12.67 -10.02
CA ILE A 8 7.17 11.67 -8.97
C ILE A 8 8.21 12.15 -7.96
N THR A 9 7.82 12.38 -6.72
CA THR A 9 8.73 12.83 -5.64
C THR A 9 9.16 11.69 -4.73
N ALA A 10 8.35 10.64 -4.60
CA ALA A 10 8.73 9.43 -3.87
C ALA A 10 7.99 8.19 -4.38
N LEU A 11 8.64 7.05 -4.23
CA LEU A 11 8.10 5.74 -4.55
C LEU A 11 8.23 4.84 -3.32
N HIS A 12 7.14 4.15 -2.98
CA HIS A 12 7.11 3.24 -1.83
C HIS A 12 6.46 1.91 -2.19
N THR A 13 7.11 0.82 -1.78
CA THR A 13 6.49 -0.50 -1.76
C THR A 13 6.35 -1.00 -0.32
N TYR A 14 5.35 -1.82 -0.08
CA TYR A 14 5.04 -2.38 1.24
C TYR A 14 4.97 -3.91 1.11
N PRO A 15 6.10 -4.61 1.06
CA PRO A 15 6.11 -6.04 0.74
C PRO A 15 5.17 -6.86 1.62
N VAL A 16 5.15 -6.57 2.92
CA VAL A 16 4.23 -7.21 3.86
C VAL A 16 3.10 -6.25 4.23
N LYS A 17 1.85 -6.68 4.02
CA LYS A 17 0.65 -5.91 4.42
C LYS A 17 0.77 -5.45 5.86
N SER A 18 0.55 -4.15 6.11
CA SER A 18 0.62 -3.52 7.43
C SER A 18 2.02 -3.44 8.08
N CYS A 19 3.09 -3.96 7.49
CA CYS A 19 4.46 -3.72 7.94
C CYS A 19 5.03 -2.42 7.39
N ARG A 20 6.23 -2.04 7.82
CA ARG A 20 6.93 -0.84 7.35
C ARG A 20 7.19 -0.94 5.85
N GLY A 21 7.00 0.17 5.13
CA GLY A 21 7.31 0.28 3.72
C GLY A 21 8.79 0.57 3.45
N LEU A 22 9.15 0.38 2.18
CA LEU A 22 10.45 0.72 1.59
C LEU A 22 10.29 1.94 0.72
N SER A 23 11.22 2.90 0.84
CA SER A 23 11.38 3.98 -0.14
C SER A 23 12.38 3.54 -1.20
N LEU A 24 12.05 3.75 -2.46
CA LEU A 24 12.81 3.29 -3.61
C LEU A 24 13.12 4.47 -4.54
N ALA A 25 14.30 4.47 -5.16
CA ALA A 25 14.64 5.44 -6.21
C ALA A 25 13.92 5.09 -7.52
N ASP A 26 13.76 3.81 -7.78
CA ASP A 26 13.05 3.25 -8.92
C ASP A 26 12.35 1.94 -8.54
N VAL A 27 11.30 1.59 -9.28
CA VAL A 27 10.56 0.35 -9.06
C VAL A 27 9.84 -0.08 -10.33
N LYS A 28 9.83 -1.38 -10.58
CA LYS A 28 9.06 -1.97 -11.69
C LYS A 28 7.56 -1.83 -11.42
N LEU A 29 6.85 -1.26 -12.38
CA LEU A 29 5.39 -1.27 -12.42
C LEU A 29 4.90 -2.57 -13.05
N THR A 30 3.85 -3.15 -12.51
CA THR A 30 3.19 -4.36 -13.01
C THR A 30 1.68 -4.12 -13.02
N MET A 31 0.94 -4.97 -13.73
CA MET A 31 -0.53 -4.93 -13.74
C MET A 31 -1.15 -5.08 -12.33
N ARG A 32 -0.40 -5.62 -11.37
CA ARG A 32 -0.80 -5.76 -9.96
C ARG A 32 -0.20 -4.69 -9.05
N GLY A 33 0.20 -3.53 -9.61
CA GLY A 33 0.86 -2.43 -8.89
C GLY A 33 2.38 -2.55 -8.89
N LEU A 34 3.03 -1.92 -7.92
CA LEU A 34 4.49 -1.94 -7.80
C LEU A 34 4.99 -3.35 -7.48
N ALA A 35 6.18 -3.69 -7.98
CA ALA A 35 6.79 -4.98 -7.71
C ALA A 35 6.85 -5.25 -6.19
N TYR A 36 6.50 -6.46 -5.81
CA TYR A 36 6.44 -6.98 -4.43
C TYR A 36 5.50 -6.23 -3.47
N ASP A 37 4.67 -5.30 -3.95
CA ASP A 37 3.76 -4.57 -3.09
C ASP A 37 2.65 -5.49 -2.56
N ARG A 38 2.50 -5.54 -1.21
CA ARG A 38 1.52 -6.37 -0.48
C ARG A 38 1.47 -7.83 -0.98
N GLU A 39 2.63 -8.40 -1.29
CA GLU A 39 2.76 -9.80 -1.71
C GLU A 39 2.75 -10.76 -0.52
N TRP A 40 3.13 -10.27 0.66
CA TRP A 40 3.05 -11.01 1.93
C TRP A 40 2.02 -10.41 2.87
N MET A 41 1.48 -11.27 3.75
CA MET A 41 0.46 -10.89 4.72
C MET A 41 0.61 -11.72 5.99
N VAL A 42 0.41 -11.08 7.13
CA VAL A 42 0.32 -11.78 8.42
C VAL A 42 -1.13 -12.19 8.65
N VAL A 43 -1.34 -13.44 9.01
CA VAL A 43 -2.65 -14.02 9.31
C VAL A 43 -2.65 -14.64 10.71
N ASP A 44 -3.82 -14.78 11.30
CA ASP A 44 -4.02 -15.56 12.52
C ASP A 44 -4.07 -17.08 12.23
N THR A 45 -4.30 -17.89 13.26
CA THR A 45 -4.38 -19.36 13.15
C THR A 45 -5.58 -19.85 12.34
N ALA A 46 -6.58 -19.02 12.14
CA ALA A 46 -7.75 -19.31 11.29
C ALA A 46 -7.55 -18.85 9.83
N GLY A 47 -6.37 -18.28 9.49
CA GLY A 47 -6.09 -17.75 8.16
C GLY A 47 -6.68 -16.37 7.89
N GLN A 48 -7.24 -15.70 8.91
CA GLN A 48 -7.79 -14.35 8.78
C GLN A 48 -6.65 -13.32 8.83
N PHE A 49 -6.65 -12.35 7.91
CA PHE A 49 -5.64 -11.30 7.85
C PHE A 49 -5.61 -10.43 9.11
N LEU A 50 -4.40 -10.02 9.47
CA LEU A 50 -4.15 -9.09 10.57
C LEU A 50 -3.54 -7.79 10.04
N THR A 51 -3.84 -6.71 10.74
CA THR A 51 -3.39 -5.37 10.35
C THR A 51 -2.87 -4.58 11.55
N GLN A 52 -2.32 -3.39 11.30
CA GLN A 52 -1.98 -2.45 12.39
C GLN A 52 -3.19 -2.06 13.25
N ARG A 53 -4.43 -2.23 12.77
CA ARG A 53 -5.64 -1.99 13.60
C ARG A 53 -5.73 -2.98 14.75
N ASP A 54 -5.28 -4.22 14.50
CA ASP A 54 -5.32 -5.31 15.46
C ASP A 54 -4.02 -5.35 16.27
N LEU A 55 -2.90 -5.14 15.59
CA LEU A 55 -1.54 -5.25 16.12
C LEU A 55 -0.71 -4.03 15.67
N PRO A 56 -0.79 -2.88 16.32
CA PRO A 56 -0.05 -1.67 15.93
C PRO A 56 1.47 -1.90 15.78
N ARG A 57 2.04 -2.84 16.54
CA ARG A 57 3.47 -3.21 16.47
C ARG A 57 3.92 -3.73 15.09
N MET A 58 2.99 -4.15 14.22
CA MET A 58 3.33 -4.50 12.84
C MET A 58 4.02 -3.34 12.10
N ALA A 59 3.73 -2.08 12.46
CA ALA A 59 4.38 -0.90 11.89
C ALA A 59 5.90 -0.87 12.12
N LEU A 60 6.38 -1.54 13.16
CA LEU A 60 7.80 -1.58 13.53
C LEU A 60 8.59 -2.64 12.76
N ILE A 61 7.93 -3.62 12.15
CA ILE A 61 8.59 -4.66 11.36
C ILE A 61 9.15 -4.01 10.11
N ALA A 62 10.49 -3.85 10.08
CA ALA A 62 11.17 -3.31 8.92
C ALA A 62 11.32 -4.38 7.83
N THR A 63 11.15 -3.96 6.58
CA THR A 63 11.30 -4.83 5.42
C THR A 63 12.48 -4.37 4.57
N ALA A 64 13.18 -5.28 3.91
CA ALA A 64 14.18 -4.98 2.90
C ALA A 64 14.10 -6.04 1.80
N LEU A 65 14.30 -5.61 0.55
CA LEU A 65 14.34 -6.49 -0.62
C LEU A 65 15.76 -6.56 -1.15
N THR A 66 16.21 -7.77 -1.46
CA THR A 66 17.41 -8.04 -2.25
C THR A 66 17.00 -8.65 -3.58
N LEU A 67 17.97 -9.08 -4.39
CA LEU A 67 17.67 -9.78 -5.64
C LEU A 67 16.88 -11.09 -5.42
N ASN A 68 17.10 -11.77 -4.28
CA ASN A 68 16.56 -13.11 -4.04
C ASN A 68 15.76 -13.25 -2.76
N THR A 69 15.80 -12.27 -1.86
CA THR A 69 15.18 -12.41 -0.53
C THR A 69 14.37 -11.20 -0.12
N LEU A 70 13.31 -11.46 0.62
CA LEU A 70 12.67 -10.50 1.52
C LEU A 70 13.26 -10.71 2.91
N ARG A 71 13.83 -9.64 3.48
CA ARG A 71 14.33 -9.62 4.86
C ARG A 71 13.35 -8.87 5.75
N LEU A 72 13.00 -9.46 6.89
CA LEU A 72 12.23 -8.80 7.94
C LEU A 72 13.11 -8.63 9.17
N THR A 73 13.20 -7.40 9.67
CA THR A 73 13.90 -7.06 10.90
C THR A 73 12.88 -6.68 11.97
N LEU A 74 12.89 -7.42 13.08
CA LEU A 74 11.98 -7.23 14.19
C LEU A 74 12.74 -6.56 15.36
N PRO A 75 12.23 -5.44 15.90
CA PRO A 75 12.88 -4.78 17.03
C PRO A 75 13.09 -5.73 18.23
N GLY A 76 14.30 -5.72 18.78
CA GLY A 76 14.67 -6.55 19.93
C GLY A 76 15.07 -7.99 19.60
N GLN A 77 15.03 -8.40 18.34
CA GLN A 77 15.58 -9.67 17.89
C GLN A 77 16.96 -9.47 17.26
N SER A 78 17.91 -10.39 17.56
CA SER A 78 19.28 -10.31 17.05
C SER A 78 19.40 -10.73 15.58
N GLU A 79 18.49 -11.59 15.12
CA GLU A 79 18.51 -12.15 13.77
C GLU A 79 17.32 -11.63 12.96
N SER A 80 17.59 -11.30 11.70
CA SER A 80 16.55 -10.99 10.72
C SER A 80 16.00 -12.29 10.12
N LEU A 81 14.69 -12.29 9.84
CA LEU A 81 14.06 -13.36 9.10
C LEU A 81 14.32 -13.12 7.59
N GLU A 82 14.90 -14.10 6.93
CA GLU A 82 15.11 -14.08 5.47
C GLU A 82 14.24 -15.09 4.76
N LEU A 83 13.51 -14.63 3.76
CA LEU A 83 12.55 -15.39 2.97
C LEU A 83 12.94 -15.36 1.51
N SER A 84 12.98 -16.51 0.84
CA SER A 84 13.23 -16.56 -0.60
C SER A 84 12.06 -15.97 -1.39
N LEU A 85 12.36 -15.10 -2.35
CA LEU A 85 11.34 -14.55 -3.27
C LEU A 85 10.78 -15.61 -4.23
N TYR A 86 11.52 -16.70 -4.44
CA TYR A 86 11.25 -17.65 -5.52
C TYR A 86 11.01 -19.09 -5.04
N ASP A 87 10.93 -19.33 -3.72
CA ASP A 87 10.65 -20.66 -3.21
C ASP A 87 9.22 -21.09 -3.57
N THR A 88 9.12 -22.11 -4.41
CA THR A 88 7.85 -22.71 -4.84
C THR A 88 7.52 -24.00 -4.12
N SER A 89 8.40 -24.47 -3.22
CA SER A 89 8.22 -25.71 -2.45
C SER A 89 7.38 -25.53 -1.19
N LEU A 90 7.03 -24.28 -0.87
CA LEU A 90 6.26 -23.92 0.33
C LEU A 90 4.87 -24.55 0.32
N PRO A 91 4.35 -24.95 1.49
CA PRO A 91 2.99 -25.48 1.60
C PRO A 91 1.95 -24.45 1.18
N ARG A 92 0.99 -24.88 0.36
CA ARG A 92 -0.17 -24.06 0.02
C ARG A 92 -1.15 -24.01 1.19
N CYS A 93 -1.77 -22.84 1.37
CA CYS A 93 -2.81 -22.61 2.36
C CYS A 93 -3.87 -21.69 1.79
N ARG A 94 -5.05 -21.70 2.43
CA ARG A 94 -6.12 -20.77 2.11
C ARG A 94 -6.25 -19.74 3.21
N VAL A 95 -6.33 -18.47 2.81
CA VAL A 95 -6.38 -17.33 3.74
C VAL A 95 -7.48 -16.37 3.31
N ARG A 96 -7.89 -15.50 4.22
CA ARG A 96 -8.94 -14.52 3.96
C ARG A 96 -8.42 -13.09 4.14
N VAL A 97 -8.67 -12.25 3.14
CA VAL A 97 -8.48 -10.80 3.21
C VAL A 97 -9.80 -10.11 2.89
N TRP A 98 -10.35 -9.38 3.85
CA TRP A 98 -11.71 -8.83 3.80
C TRP A 98 -12.77 -9.93 3.55
N GLN A 99 -13.44 -9.88 2.42
CA GLN A 99 -14.44 -10.87 2.00
C GLN A 99 -13.87 -11.94 1.05
N ASP A 100 -12.61 -11.78 0.65
CA ASP A 100 -11.99 -12.62 -0.38
C ASP A 100 -11.21 -13.76 0.25
N ASP A 101 -11.49 -14.98 -0.17
CA ASP A 101 -10.64 -16.13 0.09
C ASP A 101 -9.53 -16.20 -0.97
N CYS A 102 -8.28 -16.29 -0.52
CA CYS A 102 -7.11 -16.30 -1.39
C CYS A 102 -6.26 -17.56 -1.17
N ASP A 103 -5.74 -18.11 -2.26
CA ASP A 103 -4.68 -19.11 -2.18
C ASP A 103 -3.35 -18.41 -1.90
N ALA A 104 -2.55 -19.00 -1.02
CA ALA A 104 -1.28 -18.48 -0.57
C ALA A 104 -0.29 -19.61 -0.26
N PHE A 105 0.97 -19.24 -0.09
CA PHE A 105 2.02 -20.11 0.42
C PHE A 105 2.36 -19.73 1.85
N ASP A 106 2.51 -20.72 2.72
CA ASP A 106 2.93 -20.51 4.10
C ASP A 106 4.45 -20.42 4.19
N GLU A 107 4.98 -19.34 4.72
CA GLU A 107 6.44 -19.09 4.87
C GLU A 107 7.09 -19.92 6.00
N GLY A 108 6.33 -20.80 6.61
CA GLY A 108 6.84 -21.83 7.50
C GLY A 108 6.92 -21.47 8.97
N SER A 109 7.33 -22.46 9.76
CA SER A 109 7.31 -22.39 11.23
C SER A 109 8.33 -21.41 11.82
N ALA A 110 9.46 -21.18 11.16
CA ALA A 110 10.46 -20.23 11.64
C ALA A 110 9.92 -18.80 11.60
N ALA A 111 9.28 -18.40 10.47
CA ALA A 111 8.61 -17.12 10.32
C ALA A 111 7.47 -16.96 11.32
N ALA A 112 6.63 -18.01 11.46
CA ALA A 112 5.50 -18.00 12.38
C ALA A 112 5.98 -17.81 13.84
N ARG A 113 7.03 -18.50 14.29
CA ARG A 113 7.56 -18.39 15.64
C ARG A 113 8.07 -16.99 15.95
N GLN A 114 8.97 -16.44 15.11
CA GLN A 114 9.57 -15.12 15.33
C GLN A 114 8.52 -14.02 15.34
N LEU A 115 7.59 -14.05 14.38
CA LEU A 115 6.51 -13.06 14.31
C LEU A 115 5.54 -13.18 15.49
N SER A 116 5.19 -14.41 15.89
CA SER A 116 4.30 -14.64 17.05
C SER A 116 4.91 -14.13 18.34
N GLU A 117 6.20 -14.38 18.56
CA GLU A 117 6.94 -13.88 19.72
C GLU A 117 6.95 -12.35 19.74
N PHE A 118 7.31 -11.71 18.61
CA PHE A 118 7.36 -10.26 18.52
C PHE A 118 5.99 -9.63 18.69
N LEU A 119 4.95 -10.17 18.07
CA LEU A 119 3.60 -9.60 18.08
C LEU A 119 2.79 -9.98 19.32
N GLY A 120 3.25 -10.96 20.10
CA GLY A 120 2.54 -11.46 21.29
C GLY A 120 1.23 -12.20 20.98
N LYS A 121 1.10 -12.72 19.76
CA LYS A 121 -0.08 -13.44 19.28
C LYS A 121 0.36 -14.54 18.31
N ALA A 122 -0.28 -15.71 18.37
CA ALA A 122 -0.03 -16.77 17.39
C ALA A 122 -0.42 -16.30 15.98
N VAL A 123 0.56 -16.22 15.08
CA VAL A 123 0.39 -15.75 13.71
C VAL A 123 1.20 -16.60 12.75
N ARG A 124 0.86 -16.47 11.46
CA ARG A 124 1.63 -17.02 10.35
C ARG A 124 1.91 -15.92 9.33
N LEU A 125 3.00 -16.06 8.61
CA LEU A 125 3.29 -15.23 7.44
C LEU A 125 2.96 -16.04 6.19
N VAL A 126 2.24 -15.42 5.26
CA VAL A 126 1.84 -16.05 4.01
C VAL A 126 2.22 -15.17 2.83
N ARG A 127 2.55 -15.80 1.69
CA ARG A 127 2.83 -15.15 0.41
C ARG A 127 1.70 -15.45 -0.57
N PHE A 128 1.26 -14.45 -1.30
CA PHE A 128 0.21 -14.56 -2.32
C PHE A 128 0.60 -15.57 -3.40
N ASP A 129 -0.28 -16.54 -3.70
CA ASP A 129 -0.06 -17.44 -4.82
C ASP A 129 -0.30 -16.67 -6.14
N SER A 130 0.74 -16.51 -6.94
CA SER A 130 0.65 -15.78 -8.21
C SER A 130 -0.33 -16.39 -9.21
N ALA A 131 -0.69 -17.66 -9.05
CA ALA A 131 -1.71 -18.34 -9.85
C ALA A 131 -3.13 -17.97 -9.41
N HIS A 132 -3.30 -17.48 -8.18
CA HIS A 132 -4.61 -17.01 -7.70
C HIS A 132 -5.00 -15.69 -8.38
N ARG A 133 -6.30 -15.52 -8.62
CA ARG A 133 -6.89 -14.29 -9.19
C ARG A 133 -7.75 -13.63 -8.13
N ARG A 134 -7.30 -12.48 -7.62
CA ARG A 134 -8.08 -11.61 -6.77
C ARG A 134 -8.32 -10.31 -7.52
N HIS A 135 -9.59 -9.94 -7.70
CA HIS A 135 -9.97 -8.79 -8.52
C HIS A 135 -10.30 -7.58 -7.65
N SER A 136 -9.98 -6.39 -8.14
CA SER A 136 -10.48 -5.14 -7.61
C SER A 136 -11.98 -5.00 -7.89
N ASN A 137 -12.67 -4.16 -7.11
CA ASN A 137 -14.11 -3.98 -7.23
C ASN A 137 -14.48 -3.44 -8.64
N PRO A 138 -15.26 -4.20 -9.45
CA PRO A 138 -15.58 -3.86 -10.83
C PRO A 138 -16.35 -2.55 -10.99
N GLN A 139 -17.11 -2.13 -9.98
CA GLN A 139 -17.81 -0.84 -9.96
C GLN A 139 -16.88 0.35 -10.22
N TRP A 140 -15.60 0.24 -9.86
CA TRP A 140 -14.61 1.32 -9.96
C TRP A 140 -13.61 1.10 -11.10
N THR A 141 -13.57 -0.09 -11.69
CA THR A 141 -12.62 -0.40 -12.77
C THR A 141 -13.25 -0.33 -14.16
N GLN A 142 -14.47 0.22 -14.28
CA GLN A 142 -15.21 0.32 -15.55
C GLN A 142 -15.29 -1.05 -16.24
N GLU A 143 -15.57 -2.10 -15.47
CA GLU A 143 -15.65 -3.51 -15.90
C GLU A 143 -14.31 -4.10 -16.38
N MET A 144 -13.21 -3.38 -16.28
CA MET A 144 -11.89 -3.94 -16.56
C MET A 144 -11.52 -4.97 -15.50
N VAL A 145 -10.94 -6.08 -15.93
CA VAL A 145 -10.41 -7.10 -15.02
C VAL A 145 -9.08 -6.64 -14.47
N VAL A 146 -9.11 -6.11 -13.25
CA VAL A 146 -7.91 -5.63 -12.55
C VAL A 146 -7.59 -6.55 -11.38
N GLU A 147 -6.39 -7.11 -11.39
CA GLU A 147 -5.91 -8.00 -10.35
C GLU A 147 -5.11 -7.22 -9.29
N ASN A 148 -5.22 -7.64 -8.06
CA ASN A 148 -4.35 -7.18 -6.98
C ASN A 148 -3.92 -8.36 -6.08
N ARG A 149 -2.94 -8.11 -5.22
CA ARG A 149 -2.48 -9.11 -4.23
C ARG A 149 -3.23 -8.93 -2.90
N PHE A 150 -2.51 -8.77 -1.79
CA PHE A 150 -3.10 -8.50 -0.47
C PHE A 150 -3.34 -7.01 -0.19
N SER A 151 -3.34 -6.12 -1.20
CA SER A 151 -3.79 -4.74 -1.02
C SER A 151 -5.27 -4.71 -0.60
N ASP A 152 -5.74 -3.58 -0.09
CA ASP A 152 -7.13 -3.53 0.42
C ASP A 152 -8.14 -3.69 -0.71
N ASP A 153 -8.02 -2.90 -1.79
CA ASP A 153 -8.99 -2.93 -2.89
C ASP A 153 -8.31 -2.68 -4.26
N PHE A 154 -7.28 -1.81 -4.30
CA PHE A 154 -6.62 -1.41 -5.53
C PHE A 154 -5.10 -1.60 -5.46
N PRO A 155 -4.44 -1.83 -6.63
CA PRO A 155 -3.00 -2.12 -6.66
C PRO A 155 -2.11 -0.91 -6.39
N VAL A 156 -2.60 0.32 -6.55
CA VAL A 156 -1.80 1.55 -6.39
C VAL A 156 -2.56 2.58 -5.57
N LEU A 157 -1.85 3.29 -4.71
CA LEU A 157 -2.32 4.49 -4.02
C LEU A 157 -1.40 5.66 -4.39
N VAL A 158 -2.00 6.73 -4.92
CA VAL A 158 -1.33 7.99 -5.27
C VAL A 158 -1.72 9.07 -4.29
N LEU A 159 -0.76 9.88 -3.87
CA LEU A 159 -0.96 11.03 -3.00
C LEU A 159 -0.01 12.16 -3.42
N SER A 160 -0.43 13.42 -3.31
CA SER A 160 0.46 14.54 -3.58
C SER A 160 1.12 15.09 -2.32
N ASP A 161 2.34 15.65 -2.49
CA ASP A 161 3.03 16.38 -1.42
C ASP A 161 2.22 17.59 -0.97
N GLU A 162 1.61 18.30 -1.92
CA GLU A 162 0.80 19.49 -1.64
C GLU A 162 -0.45 19.15 -0.83
N SER A 163 -1.02 17.96 -1.03
CA SER A 163 -2.15 17.48 -0.21
C SER A 163 -1.73 17.25 1.23
N LEU A 164 -0.56 16.63 1.43
CA LEU A 164 0.00 16.46 2.77
C LEU A 164 0.38 17.81 3.41
N GLU A 165 0.98 18.72 2.66
CA GLU A 165 1.30 20.08 3.11
C GLU A 165 0.03 20.82 3.55
N ALA A 166 -1.04 20.76 2.75
CA ALA A 166 -2.32 21.38 3.07
C ALA A 166 -2.99 20.79 4.33
N LEU A 167 -2.86 19.48 4.53
CA LEU A 167 -3.29 18.84 5.77
C LEU A 167 -2.43 19.30 6.95
N ASN A 168 -1.12 19.29 6.82
CA ASN A 168 -0.18 19.64 7.89
C ASN A 168 -0.30 21.09 8.34
N HIS A 169 -0.69 22.01 7.46
CA HIS A 169 -1.03 23.39 7.85
C HIS A 169 -2.27 23.50 8.77
N ARG A 170 -3.07 22.44 8.88
CA ARG A 170 -4.26 22.37 9.75
C ARG A 170 -4.03 21.57 11.04
N LEU A 171 -2.83 21.01 11.20
CA LEU A 171 -2.47 20.18 12.35
C LEU A 171 -1.53 20.92 13.28
N ASP A 172 -1.70 20.73 14.58
CA ASP A 172 -0.77 21.26 15.59
C ASP A 172 0.64 20.63 15.46
N VAL A 173 0.67 19.33 15.07
CA VAL A 173 1.91 18.58 14.84
C VAL A 173 1.85 17.97 13.44
N PRO A 174 2.77 18.31 12.55
CA PRO A 174 2.81 17.75 11.20
C PRO A 174 2.97 16.23 11.20
N LEU A 175 2.30 15.58 10.28
CA LEU A 175 2.37 14.13 10.07
C LEU A 175 3.22 13.80 8.84
N PRO A 176 4.01 12.71 8.90
CA PRO A 176 4.77 12.26 7.75
C PRO A 176 3.91 11.50 6.74
N MET A 177 4.36 11.46 5.48
CA MET A 177 3.70 10.78 4.36
C MET A 177 3.44 9.29 4.64
N ASN A 178 4.32 8.62 5.39
CA ASN A 178 4.22 7.18 5.68
C ASN A 178 2.96 6.78 6.48
N ARG A 179 2.25 7.74 7.10
CA ARG A 179 0.94 7.51 7.76
C ARG A 179 -0.12 7.06 6.77
N PHE A 180 -0.04 7.54 5.54
CA PHE A 180 -1.01 7.30 4.48
C PHE A 180 -0.65 6.11 3.59
N ARG A 181 0.62 5.68 3.62
CA ARG A 181 1.13 4.50 2.92
C ARG A 181 0.91 4.53 1.40
N PRO A 182 1.17 5.67 0.71
CA PRO A 182 1.05 5.73 -0.74
C PRO A 182 2.13 4.88 -1.42
N ASN A 183 1.84 4.44 -2.65
CA ASN A 183 2.82 3.81 -3.52
C ASN A 183 3.60 4.85 -4.32
N ILE A 184 2.90 5.86 -4.80
CA ILE A 184 3.46 6.94 -5.62
C ILE A 184 3.11 8.26 -4.96
N VAL A 185 4.12 9.07 -4.68
CA VAL A 185 3.95 10.46 -4.25
C VAL A 185 4.28 11.35 -5.43
N ILE A 186 3.42 12.32 -5.69
CA ILE A 186 3.57 13.25 -6.81
C ILE A 186 3.55 14.69 -6.33
N ARG A 187 4.03 15.62 -7.18
CA ARG A 187 3.98 17.06 -6.99
C ARG A 187 3.65 17.78 -8.29
N GLY A 188 3.05 18.97 -8.19
CA GLY A 188 2.77 19.84 -9.31
C GLY A 188 1.28 20.01 -9.62
N LEU A 189 0.40 19.40 -8.82
CA LEU A 189 -1.06 19.47 -9.03
C LEU A 189 -1.75 20.46 -8.09
N GLY A 190 -1.05 20.94 -7.06
CA GLY A 190 -1.63 21.71 -5.98
C GLY A 190 -2.36 20.83 -4.95
N PRO A 191 -2.86 21.44 -3.85
CA PRO A 191 -3.53 20.71 -2.78
C PRO A 191 -4.76 19.94 -3.27
N HIS A 192 -4.80 18.64 -3.03
CA HIS A 192 -5.85 17.69 -3.46
C HIS A 192 -6.05 17.61 -4.97
N GLY A 193 -5.06 18.09 -5.76
CA GLY A 193 -5.15 18.07 -7.21
C GLY A 193 -5.18 16.67 -7.82
N GLU A 194 -4.71 15.66 -7.10
CA GLU A 194 -4.84 14.25 -7.50
C GLU A 194 -6.31 13.79 -7.61
N ASP A 195 -7.24 14.43 -6.93
CA ASP A 195 -8.67 14.11 -7.00
C ASP A 195 -9.28 14.45 -8.38
N ASP A 196 -8.70 15.44 -9.08
CA ASP A 196 -9.14 15.91 -10.37
C ASP A 196 -8.44 15.21 -11.55
N VAL A 197 -7.66 14.18 -11.27
CA VAL A 197 -6.90 13.41 -12.28
C VAL A 197 -7.61 12.11 -12.61
N SER A 198 -7.84 11.85 -13.90
CA SER A 198 -8.31 10.55 -14.37
C SER A 198 -7.17 9.61 -14.72
N VAL A 199 -6.09 10.14 -15.37
CA VAL A 199 -4.96 9.32 -15.82
C VAL A 199 -3.64 10.02 -15.52
N LEU A 200 -2.69 9.26 -14.97
CA LEU A 200 -1.27 9.56 -14.95
C LEU A 200 -0.57 8.66 -15.95
N SER A 201 0.15 9.22 -16.91
CA SER A 201 0.87 8.43 -17.90
C SER A 201 2.33 8.82 -18.03
N GLY A 202 3.14 7.86 -18.40
CA GLY A 202 4.56 8.02 -18.69
C GLY A 202 4.96 7.14 -19.87
N ASP A 203 6.27 6.93 -20.03
CA ASP A 203 6.78 6.09 -21.12
C ASP A 203 6.34 4.63 -20.94
N GLY A 204 5.44 4.18 -21.79
CA GLY A 204 4.94 2.80 -21.83
C GLY A 204 3.95 2.39 -20.74
N PHE A 205 3.39 3.33 -19.97
CA PHE A 205 2.39 2.99 -18.94
C PHE A 205 1.31 4.05 -18.74
N GLU A 206 0.18 3.59 -18.23
CA GLU A 206 -0.91 4.42 -17.74
C GLU A 206 -1.41 3.90 -16.39
N ILE A 207 -1.67 4.83 -15.47
CA ILE A 207 -2.31 4.58 -14.18
C ILE A 207 -3.60 5.39 -14.15
N HIS A 208 -4.73 4.70 -14.17
CA HIS A 208 -6.04 5.33 -14.04
C HIS A 208 -6.39 5.51 -12.58
N LEU A 209 -6.66 6.74 -12.16
CA LEU A 209 -7.11 7.07 -10.81
C LEU A 209 -8.63 6.90 -10.76
N VAL A 210 -9.08 5.86 -10.08
CA VAL A 210 -10.46 5.38 -10.24
C VAL A 210 -11.36 5.65 -9.04
N LYS A 211 -10.77 5.84 -7.85
CA LYS A 211 -11.56 5.97 -6.62
C LYS A 211 -10.81 6.78 -5.56
N PRO A 212 -11.43 7.79 -4.94
CA PRO A 212 -10.88 8.42 -3.74
C PRO A 212 -10.60 7.37 -2.66
N CYS A 213 -9.43 7.48 -2.02
CA CYS A 213 -9.04 6.51 -0.99
C CYS A 213 -9.70 6.84 0.34
N VAL A 214 -10.68 6.05 0.75
CA VAL A 214 -11.30 6.15 2.08
C VAL A 214 -10.29 5.72 3.13
N ARG A 215 -10.04 6.60 4.09
CA ARG A 215 -9.01 6.42 5.12
C ARG A 215 -9.57 5.72 6.35
N CYS A 216 -8.81 4.79 6.85
CA CYS A 216 -9.14 4.03 8.05
C CYS A 216 -8.22 4.41 9.23
N ARG A 217 -8.48 3.83 10.40
CA ARG A 217 -7.73 4.06 11.63
C ARG A 217 -6.22 3.79 11.53
N VAL A 218 -5.74 3.06 10.54
CA VAL A 218 -4.29 2.84 10.33
C VAL A 218 -3.53 4.17 10.18
N THR A 219 -4.14 5.19 9.55
CA THR A 219 -3.51 6.52 9.41
C THR A 219 -3.30 7.25 10.74
N ALA A 220 -4.06 6.88 11.77
CA ALA A 220 -3.93 7.45 13.12
C ALA A 220 -2.85 6.76 13.97
N ILE A 221 -2.19 5.72 13.44
CA ILE A 221 -1.13 4.98 14.14
C ILE A 221 0.22 5.59 13.79
N ASP A 222 0.98 6.00 14.79
CA ASP A 222 2.36 6.44 14.59
C ASP A 222 3.24 5.27 14.16
N GLN A 223 3.90 5.41 13.02
CA GLN A 223 4.67 4.32 12.39
C GLN A 223 6.02 4.05 13.07
N MET A 224 6.44 4.91 14.01
CA MET A 224 7.68 4.74 14.76
C MET A 224 7.45 4.30 16.21
N THR A 225 6.37 4.80 16.83
CA THR A 225 6.06 4.55 18.25
C THR A 225 4.88 3.60 18.45
N THR A 226 4.10 3.34 17.42
CA THR A 226 2.84 2.60 17.42
C THR A 226 1.71 3.23 18.26
N THR A 227 1.94 4.45 18.74
CA THR A 227 0.92 5.20 19.46
C THR A 227 -0.28 5.49 18.56
N VAL A 228 -1.47 5.23 19.07
CA VAL A 228 -2.72 5.45 18.34
C VAL A 228 -3.30 6.80 18.75
N GLY A 229 -3.42 7.71 17.80
CA GLY A 229 -3.98 9.06 17.98
C GLY A 229 -5.39 9.21 17.39
N LYS A 230 -5.83 10.45 17.27
CA LYS A 230 -7.07 10.84 16.57
C LYS A 230 -6.80 11.46 15.20
N GLU A 231 -5.60 12.05 15.04
CA GLU A 231 -5.16 12.63 13.77
C GLU A 231 -4.57 11.53 12.84
N PRO A 232 -4.69 11.68 11.52
CA PRO A 232 -5.28 12.81 10.78
C PRO A 232 -6.81 12.77 10.63
N LEU A 233 -7.47 11.71 11.08
CA LEU A 233 -8.89 11.48 10.78
C LEU A 233 -9.80 12.56 11.33
N ARG A 234 -9.50 13.10 12.51
CA ARG A 234 -10.28 14.19 13.11
C ARG A 234 -10.26 15.45 12.22
N THR A 235 -9.07 15.85 11.79
CA THR A 235 -8.90 17.04 10.94
C THR A 235 -9.46 16.82 9.54
N LEU A 236 -9.17 15.69 8.92
CA LEU A 236 -9.70 15.34 7.59
C LEU A 236 -11.23 15.27 7.57
N ALA A 237 -11.88 14.82 8.66
CA ALA A 237 -13.34 14.74 8.76
C ALA A 237 -14.04 16.08 8.58
N VAL A 238 -13.34 17.19 8.85
CA VAL A 238 -13.90 18.55 8.75
C VAL A 238 -14.08 18.98 7.29
N TYR A 239 -13.20 18.53 6.37
CA TYR A 239 -13.19 19.04 5.00
C TYR A 239 -13.01 17.98 3.90
N ARG A 240 -12.83 16.70 4.27
CA ARG A 240 -12.63 15.57 3.36
C ARG A 240 -13.65 14.44 3.55
N ARG A 241 -14.79 14.76 4.16
CA ARG A 241 -15.87 13.77 4.26
C ARG A 241 -16.58 13.67 2.92
N ASP A 242 -16.64 12.46 2.41
CA ASP A 242 -17.36 12.08 1.21
C ASP A 242 -18.61 11.30 1.60
N GLU A 243 -19.79 11.84 1.30
CA GLU A 243 -21.07 11.24 1.67
C GLU A 243 -21.40 10.01 0.80
N ALA A 244 -21.03 10.04 -0.48
CA ALA A 244 -21.30 8.94 -1.40
C ALA A 244 -20.47 7.70 -1.04
N LEU A 245 -19.22 7.90 -0.58
CA LEU A 245 -18.33 6.84 -0.10
C LEU A 245 -18.54 6.53 1.39
N ASN A 246 -19.39 7.31 2.07
CA ASN A 246 -19.58 7.23 3.52
C ASN A 246 -18.26 7.19 4.30
N GLY A 247 -17.32 8.06 3.94
CA GLY A 247 -15.98 8.01 4.52
C GLY A 247 -15.19 9.30 4.41
N ILE A 248 -14.01 9.29 5.01
CA ILE A 248 -13.05 10.39 4.96
C ILE A 248 -12.04 10.02 3.88
N THR A 249 -11.86 10.85 2.86
CA THR A 249 -11.00 10.57 1.72
C THR A 249 -9.69 11.34 1.78
N PHE A 250 -8.59 10.71 1.32
CA PHE A 250 -7.30 11.37 1.16
C PHE A 250 -6.40 10.56 0.21
N GLY A 251 -6.06 11.14 -0.95
CA GLY A 251 -5.38 10.47 -2.05
C GLY A 251 -6.30 9.59 -2.90
N MET A 252 -5.77 9.08 -4.00
CA MET A 252 -6.51 8.35 -5.02
C MET A 252 -6.00 6.93 -5.19
N ASN A 253 -6.92 5.97 -5.20
CA ASN A 253 -6.65 4.61 -5.63
C ASN A 253 -6.55 4.56 -7.16
N GLY A 254 -5.58 3.80 -7.65
CA GLY A 254 -5.31 3.66 -9.07
C GLY A 254 -5.17 2.22 -9.51
N ILE A 255 -5.41 2.02 -10.80
CA ILE A 255 -5.22 0.77 -11.52
C ILE A 255 -4.21 0.97 -12.64
N VAL A 256 -3.46 -0.07 -12.95
CA VAL A 256 -2.45 -0.06 -14.02
C VAL A 256 -3.07 -0.67 -15.28
N ILE A 257 -2.99 0.06 -16.40
CA ILE A 257 -3.65 -0.35 -17.66
C ILE A 257 -2.63 -0.81 -18.71
N SER A 258 -1.38 -0.41 -18.59
CA SER A 258 -0.38 -0.68 -19.62
C SER A 258 0.60 -1.80 -19.26
N ASP A 259 1.48 -2.11 -20.21
CA ASP A 259 2.44 -3.19 -20.17
C ASP A 259 3.31 -3.18 -18.91
N ALA A 260 3.44 -4.37 -18.33
CA ALA A 260 4.06 -4.66 -17.05
C ALA A 260 5.61 -4.49 -16.99
N HIS A 261 6.23 -3.81 -17.96
CA HIS A 261 7.68 -3.68 -18.02
C HIS A 261 8.21 -2.27 -17.74
N SER A 262 7.31 -1.34 -17.44
CA SER A 262 7.70 0.05 -17.17
C SER A 262 8.39 0.20 -15.83
N LEU A 263 9.43 1.02 -15.80
CA LEU A 263 10.16 1.41 -14.61
C LEU A 263 9.70 2.81 -14.18
N LEU A 264 9.14 2.92 -12.98
CA LEU A 264 8.91 4.22 -12.35
C LEU A 264 10.19 4.68 -11.68
N THR A 265 10.53 5.96 -11.83
CA THR A 265 11.72 6.55 -11.24
C THR A 265 11.36 7.85 -10.53
N VAL A 266 11.93 8.10 -9.36
CA VAL A 266 11.82 9.39 -8.67
C VAL A 266 12.41 10.48 -9.54
N GLY A 267 11.69 11.60 -9.65
CA GLY A 267 12.03 12.71 -10.55
C GLY A 267 11.43 12.61 -11.96
N ALA A 268 10.83 11.47 -12.31
CA ALA A 268 10.15 11.34 -13.61
C ALA A 268 8.92 12.26 -13.69
N CYS A 269 8.75 12.87 -14.86
CA CYS A 269 7.61 13.70 -15.21
C CYS A 269 6.50 12.81 -15.78
N LEU A 270 5.29 12.96 -15.27
CA LEU A 270 4.08 12.28 -15.72
C LEU A 270 3.19 13.26 -16.47
N ASN A 271 2.59 12.80 -17.56
CA ASN A 271 1.48 13.52 -18.17
C ASN A 271 0.21 13.31 -17.35
N VAL A 272 -0.61 14.33 -17.25
CA VAL A 272 -1.84 14.36 -16.45
C VAL A 272 -3.03 14.59 -17.35
N SER A 273 -3.98 13.66 -17.35
CA SER A 273 -5.30 13.83 -17.94
C SER A 273 -6.30 14.13 -16.82
N PRO A 274 -7.02 15.26 -16.87
CA PRO A 274 -8.00 15.59 -15.85
C PRO A 274 -9.25 14.72 -15.98
N THR A 275 -10.02 14.63 -14.89
CA THR A 275 -11.42 14.18 -14.94
C THR A 275 -12.23 15.12 -15.82
N GLY A 276 -13.06 14.58 -16.69
CA GLY A 276 -13.91 15.33 -17.61
C GLY A 276 -15.00 16.15 -16.90
#